data_9aea872928366b8e17e048dfbf91138f
#
_entry.id   9aea872928366b8e17e048dfbf91138f
#
_cell.length_a   1.000
_cell.length_b   1.000
_cell.length_c   1.000
_cell.angle_alpha   90.00
_cell.angle_beta   90.00
_cell.angle_gamma   90.00
#
_symmetry.space_group_name_H-M   'P 1'
#
loop_
_entity.id
_entity.type
_entity.pdbx_description
1 polymer ?
#
loop_
_entity_poly.entity_id
_entity_poly.type
_entity_poly.pdbx_seq_one_letter_code
_entity_poly.pdbx_strand_id
1 'polypeptide(L)'
;MTDRPGCVIAVSVTPIALEADSRAYRIACTLADSGFRSIVVEGRPSRNRFWDERLEVLSLGQSVAESFSGSAFRNGRLRSVVTALREGRIGSPGEAMLYAAFRAHDWRYHYHIPRARLPVADLYYLHSFEMHRAVMPIAARNGARIIYDAHDFYREIDPPEAQRSFDRNRLRPFYDRLESQLVATAAAVVTVSDGVAEQMERVFGRRPEVVRNCHDDRRDRRDGPDLRRILGLTGADQLCVMIGNYKSGMALEIAAAALALLPGNFHFAFVGRGYEAVAGTLPRKLIASRLHLGNAFDPDKVVPSIRSADIGLVIYEAYSENYRCALPNGFFQIVAAGLPIVRGHLPEIEAAIGGHPVGVCLPHLDPETLAQAILRCSKDAAALRANAAALARELRWETEAARLRSLIDSVVAGSTPVAMDTTARELSWHRG
;
A
#
# COMPACT_ATOMS: atom_id res chain seq x y z
N MET A 1 21.59 -9.39 -24.81
CA MET A 1 21.53 -8.29 -23.80
C MET A 1 22.96 -7.86 -23.53
N THR A 2 23.36 -6.70 -23.99
CA THR A 2 24.75 -6.22 -23.90
C THR A 2 24.94 -5.59 -22.52
N ASP A 3 25.72 -6.28 -21.65
CA ASP A 3 26.24 -5.69 -20.41
C ASP A 3 27.04 -4.43 -20.77
N ARG A 4 26.52 -3.26 -20.36
CA ARG A 4 27.34 -2.04 -20.32
C ARG A 4 28.24 -2.14 -19.10
N PRO A 5 29.57 -2.19 -19.23
CA PRO A 5 30.47 -2.24 -18.10
C PRO A 5 30.30 -0.96 -17.28
N GLY A 6 29.93 -1.08 -16.01
CA GLY A 6 29.84 0.01 -15.04
C GLY A 6 28.41 0.50 -14.67
N CYS A 7 27.34 -0.13 -15.16
CA CYS A 7 25.98 0.27 -14.74
C CYS A 7 25.62 -0.45 -13.43
N VAL A 8 25.36 0.32 -12.37
CA VAL A 8 24.92 -0.20 -11.06
C VAL A 8 23.49 -0.73 -11.18
N ILE A 9 23.26 -1.98 -10.73
CA ILE A 9 21.96 -2.65 -10.83
C ILE A 9 21.21 -2.49 -9.52
N ALA A 10 19.97 -1.97 -9.59
CA ALA A 10 19.05 -1.94 -8.48
C ALA A 10 17.83 -2.84 -8.76
N VAL A 11 17.48 -3.68 -7.78
CA VAL A 11 16.34 -4.59 -7.86
C VAL A 11 15.32 -4.21 -6.80
N SER A 12 14.16 -3.71 -7.24
CA SER A 12 12.98 -3.50 -6.41
C SER A 12 12.17 -4.78 -6.31
N VAL A 13 11.88 -5.25 -5.10
CA VAL A 13 11.14 -6.51 -4.87
C VAL A 13 9.82 -6.21 -4.18
N THR A 14 8.72 -6.50 -4.86
CA THR A 14 7.36 -6.40 -4.29
C THR A 14 6.65 -7.76 -4.33
N PRO A 15 5.93 -8.16 -3.26
CA PRO A 15 5.21 -9.45 -3.23
C PRO A 15 3.92 -9.45 -4.06
N ILE A 16 3.47 -8.29 -4.52
CA ILE A 16 2.24 -8.11 -5.29
C ILE A 16 2.55 -7.74 -6.76
N ALA A 17 1.52 -7.57 -7.58
CA ALA A 17 1.65 -7.05 -8.93
C ALA A 17 2.04 -5.57 -8.91
N LEU A 18 2.92 -5.13 -9.79
CA LEU A 18 3.38 -3.74 -9.87
C LEU A 18 2.22 -2.76 -10.14
N GLU A 19 1.19 -3.18 -10.88
CA GLU A 19 -0.03 -2.40 -11.12
C GLU A 19 -0.84 -2.11 -9.85
N ALA A 20 -0.58 -2.85 -8.77
CA ALA A 20 -1.22 -2.67 -7.47
C ALA A 20 -0.31 -1.98 -6.44
N ASP A 21 0.95 -1.73 -6.79
CA ASP A 21 1.97 -1.14 -5.93
C ASP A 21 2.55 0.14 -6.55
N SER A 22 1.79 1.21 -6.45
CA SER A 22 2.19 2.51 -6.99
C SER A 22 3.45 3.09 -6.33
N ARG A 23 3.78 2.69 -5.09
CA ARG A 23 5.01 3.10 -4.40
C ARG A 23 6.21 2.39 -5.00
N ALA A 24 6.16 1.07 -5.16
CA ALA A 24 7.22 0.32 -5.81
C ALA A 24 7.50 0.85 -7.22
N TYR A 25 6.45 1.19 -7.97
CA TYR A 25 6.58 1.80 -9.29
C TYR A 25 7.34 3.14 -9.24
N ARG A 26 6.94 4.09 -8.37
CA ARG A 26 7.61 5.40 -8.24
C ARG A 26 9.07 5.26 -7.81
N ILE A 27 9.35 4.37 -6.88
CA ILE A 27 10.71 4.13 -6.40
C ILE A 27 11.58 3.52 -7.51
N ALA A 28 11.07 2.53 -8.23
CA ALA A 28 11.78 1.95 -9.37
C ALA A 28 12.08 2.99 -10.46
N CYS A 29 11.14 3.89 -10.75
CA CYS A 29 11.37 5.02 -11.65
C CYS A 29 12.43 5.97 -11.10
N THR A 30 12.44 6.26 -9.79
CA THR A 30 13.45 7.12 -9.16
C THR A 30 14.84 6.49 -9.24
N LEU A 31 14.96 5.18 -9.07
CA LEU A 31 16.21 4.46 -9.28
C LEU A 31 16.69 4.58 -10.74
N ALA A 32 15.80 4.42 -11.71
CA ALA A 32 16.12 4.61 -13.12
C ALA A 32 16.53 6.07 -13.44
N ASP A 33 15.82 7.07 -12.87
CA ASP A 33 16.15 8.48 -12.97
C ASP A 33 17.52 8.81 -12.34
N SER A 34 17.99 8.02 -11.38
CA SER A 34 19.31 8.13 -10.72
C SER A 34 20.43 7.38 -11.45
N GLY A 35 20.14 6.82 -12.62
CA GLY A 35 21.14 6.14 -13.46
C GLY A 35 21.35 4.66 -13.17
N PHE A 36 20.54 4.06 -12.29
CA PHE A 36 20.56 2.60 -12.07
C PHE A 36 19.87 1.88 -13.24
N ARG A 37 20.38 0.69 -13.59
CA ARG A 37 19.57 -0.31 -14.28
C ARG A 37 18.52 -0.81 -13.29
N SER A 38 17.31 -0.31 -13.42
CA SER A 38 16.22 -0.59 -12.49
C SER A 38 15.42 -1.82 -12.93
N ILE A 39 15.45 -2.86 -12.12
CA ILE A 39 14.72 -4.11 -12.32
C ILE A 39 13.67 -4.21 -11.22
N VAL A 40 12.42 -4.46 -11.59
CA VAL A 40 11.33 -4.76 -10.65
C VAL A 40 11.06 -6.25 -10.67
N VAL A 41 11.11 -6.88 -9.51
CA VAL A 41 10.66 -8.26 -9.34
C VAL A 41 9.32 -8.25 -8.62
N GLU A 42 8.26 -8.57 -9.34
CA GLU A 42 6.90 -8.67 -8.81
C GLU A 42 6.56 -10.12 -8.45
N GLY A 43 5.92 -10.32 -7.29
CA GLY A 43 5.47 -11.64 -6.85
C GLY A 43 4.36 -12.19 -7.74
N ARG A 44 3.42 -11.33 -8.11
CA ARG A 44 2.27 -11.65 -8.98
C ARG A 44 2.37 -10.89 -10.29
N PRO A 45 2.02 -11.50 -11.43
CA PRO A 45 2.10 -10.81 -12.71
C PRO A 45 1.07 -9.68 -12.80
N SER A 46 1.52 -8.52 -13.24
CA SER A 46 0.65 -7.44 -13.68
C SER A 46 -0.13 -7.84 -14.92
N ARG A 47 -1.38 -7.40 -15.03
CA ARG A 47 -2.26 -7.72 -16.16
C ARG A 47 -1.91 -6.93 -17.41
N ASN A 48 -1.55 -5.64 -17.21
CA ASN A 48 -1.25 -4.70 -18.27
C ASN A 48 0.15 -4.14 -18.10
N ARG A 49 0.82 -3.86 -19.23
CA ARG A 49 2.08 -3.13 -19.24
C ARG A 49 1.77 -1.64 -19.30
N PHE A 50 1.96 -0.94 -18.17
CA PHE A 50 1.74 0.51 -18.03
C PHE A 50 3.02 1.28 -17.65
N TRP A 51 4.06 0.56 -17.23
CA TRP A 51 5.27 1.15 -16.65
C TRP A 51 6.21 1.77 -17.67
N ASP A 52 7.10 2.61 -17.19
CA ASP A 52 8.18 3.25 -17.92
C ASP A 52 9.05 2.21 -18.64
N GLU A 53 9.38 2.46 -19.91
CA GLU A 53 10.15 1.52 -20.75
C GLU A 53 11.56 1.23 -20.23
N ARG A 54 12.10 2.10 -19.40
CA ARG A 54 13.41 1.92 -18.75
C ARG A 54 13.41 0.88 -17.65
N LEU A 55 12.23 0.48 -17.17
CA LEU A 55 12.09 -0.55 -16.14
C LEU A 55 12.04 -1.95 -16.77
N GLU A 56 12.88 -2.83 -16.27
CA GLU A 56 12.77 -4.26 -16.54
C GLU A 56 11.87 -4.88 -15.46
N VAL A 57 10.76 -5.50 -15.87
CA VAL A 57 9.83 -6.14 -14.92
C VAL A 57 9.87 -7.64 -15.08
N LEU A 58 10.19 -8.34 -14.00
CA LEU A 58 10.26 -9.80 -13.92
C LEU A 58 9.19 -10.31 -12.97
N SER A 59 8.32 -11.19 -13.43
CA SER A 59 7.30 -11.80 -12.58
C SER A 59 7.75 -13.15 -12.04
N LEU A 60 7.56 -13.39 -10.74
CA LEU A 60 7.79 -14.69 -10.11
C LEU A 60 6.67 -15.70 -10.42
N GLY A 61 5.55 -15.25 -11.00
CA GLY A 61 4.46 -16.12 -11.42
C GLY A 61 3.60 -16.65 -10.28
N GLN A 62 3.58 -15.98 -9.13
CA GLN A 62 2.64 -16.30 -8.05
C GLN A 62 1.23 -15.97 -8.51
N SER A 63 0.38 -16.98 -8.72
CA SER A 63 -1.02 -16.72 -9.06
C SER A 63 -1.79 -16.22 -7.83
N VAL A 64 -2.84 -15.40 -8.07
CA VAL A 64 -3.77 -14.99 -7.00
C VAL A 64 -4.44 -16.21 -6.35
N ALA A 65 -4.56 -17.30 -7.11
CA ALA A 65 -5.08 -18.58 -6.63
C ALA A 65 -4.13 -19.26 -5.62
N GLU A 66 -2.86 -18.93 -5.64
CA GLU A 66 -1.82 -19.57 -4.83
C GLU A 66 -1.46 -18.76 -3.58
N SER A 67 -2.00 -17.55 -3.40
CA SER A 67 -1.89 -16.86 -2.10
C SER A 67 -2.78 -17.53 -1.07
N PHE A 68 -2.21 -17.89 0.07
CA PHE A 68 -2.92 -18.58 1.17
C PHE A 68 -4.19 -17.85 1.64
N SER A 69 -4.26 -16.54 1.42
CA SER A 69 -5.43 -15.69 1.67
C SER A 69 -6.43 -15.60 0.51
N GLY A 70 -6.03 -15.90 -0.72
CA GLY A 70 -6.85 -15.58 -1.91
C GLY A 70 -7.59 -16.74 -2.55
N SER A 71 -7.05 -17.97 -2.62
CA SER A 71 -7.63 -19.04 -3.44
C SER A 71 -8.45 -20.06 -2.66
N ALA A 72 -8.04 -20.36 -1.44
CA ALA A 72 -8.84 -21.20 -0.55
C ALA A 72 -10.20 -20.53 -0.25
N PHE A 73 -10.28 -19.20 -0.46
CA PHE A 73 -11.47 -18.39 -0.15
C PHE A 73 -12.50 -18.30 -1.29
N ARG A 74 -12.17 -18.65 -2.53
CA ARG A 74 -13.18 -18.64 -3.62
C ARG A 74 -14.07 -19.87 -3.66
N ASN A 75 -13.58 -21.03 -3.22
CA ASN A 75 -14.43 -22.22 -3.05
C ASN A 75 -15.07 -22.19 -1.68
N GLY A 76 -16.37 -21.93 -1.58
CA GLY A 76 -17.09 -21.77 -0.33
C GLY A 76 -16.93 -22.95 0.66
N ARG A 77 -16.67 -24.17 0.19
CA ARG A 77 -16.38 -25.33 1.03
C ARG A 77 -14.98 -25.31 1.65
N LEU A 78 -13.97 -24.88 0.91
CA LEU A 78 -12.60 -24.69 1.45
C LEU A 78 -12.54 -23.49 2.42
N ARG A 79 -13.29 -22.45 2.14
CA ARG A 79 -13.39 -21.28 3.03
C ARG A 79 -13.90 -21.68 4.41
N SER A 80 -14.99 -22.47 4.50
CA SER A 80 -15.53 -22.93 5.78
C SER A 80 -14.55 -23.81 6.55
N VAL A 81 -13.81 -24.69 5.86
CA VAL A 81 -12.79 -25.54 6.48
C VAL A 81 -11.63 -24.71 7.01
N VAL A 82 -11.08 -23.80 6.22
CA VAL A 82 -9.98 -22.91 6.67
C VAL A 82 -10.45 -22.01 7.82
N THR A 83 -11.68 -21.49 7.75
CA THR A 83 -12.25 -20.69 8.84
C THR A 83 -12.40 -21.54 10.13
N ALA A 84 -12.94 -22.74 10.04
CA ALA A 84 -13.07 -23.63 11.19
C ALA A 84 -11.71 -24.04 11.79
N LEU A 85 -10.69 -24.26 10.93
CA LEU A 85 -9.31 -24.54 11.38
C LEU A 85 -8.67 -23.32 12.06
N ARG A 86 -8.93 -22.12 11.56
CA ARG A 86 -8.44 -20.85 12.17
C ARG A 86 -9.11 -20.55 13.51
N GLU A 87 -10.37 -20.90 13.65
CA GLU A 87 -11.17 -20.74 14.88
C GLU A 87 -10.95 -21.89 15.87
N GLY A 88 -10.19 -22.92 15.48
CA GLY A 88 -9.87 -24.07 16.31
C GLY A 88 -9.05 -23.71 17.55
N ARG A 89 -9.10 -24.59 18.56
CA ARG A 89 -8.34 -24.41 19.80
C ARG A 89 -6.83 -24.40 19.52
N ILE A 90 -6.12 -23.51 20.20
CA ILE A 90 -4.65 -23.44 20.18
C ILE A 90 -4.06 -24.80 20.52
N GLY A 91 -3.10 -25.28 19.71
CA GLY A 91 -2.48 -26.58 19.88
C GLY A 91 -3.27 -27.76 19.31
N SER A 92 -4.40 -27.50 18.65
CA SER A 92 -5.17 -28.57 17.99
C SER A 92 -4.43 -29.13 16.76
N PRO A 93 -4.68 -30.41 16.39
CA PRO A 93 -4.12 -30.97 15.14
C PRO A 93 -4.46 -30.14 13.89
N GLY A 94 -5.64 -29.53 13.86
CA GLY A 94 -6.05 -28.63 12.77
C GLY A 94 -5.22 -27.38 12.68
N GLU A 95 -4.88 -26.75 13.80
CA GLU A 95 -3.96 -25.61 13.86
C GLU A 95 -2.56 -25.99 13.36
N ALA A 96 -2.03 -27.14 13.82
CA ALA A 96 -0.72 -27.61 13.39
C ALA A 96 -0.67 -27.88 11.89
N MET A 97 -1.71 -28.50 11.32
CA MET A 97 -1.84 -28.73 9.88
C MET A 97 -1.92 -27.43 9.10
N LEU A 98 -2.70 -26.46 9.56
CA LEU A 98 -2.81 -25.14 8.92
C LEU A 98 -1.46 -24.40 8.95
N TYR A 99 -0.75 -24.46 10.08
CA TYR A 99 0.58 -23.87 10.20
C TYR A 99 1.61 -24.55 9.28
N ALA A 100 1.60 -25.87 9.17
CA ALA A 100 2.47 -26.59 8.24
C ALA A 100 2.18 -26.21 6.79
N ALA A 101 0.92 -26.10 6.39
CA ALA A 101 0.52 -25.66 5.06
C ALA A 101 0.95 -24.21 4.78
N PHE A 102 0.79 -23.31 5.76
CA PHE A 102 1.30 -21.94 5.68
C PHE A 102 2.82 -21.90 5.50
N ARG A 103 3.57 -22.69 6.29
CA ARG A 103 5.04 -22.75 6.20
C ARG A 103 5.53 -23.29 4.86
N ALA A 104 4.83 -24.31 4.31
CA ALA A 104 5.14 -24.83 2.97
C ALA A 104 4.89 -23.80 1.87
N HIS A 105 3.76 -23.06 1.96
CA HIS A 105 3.46 -21.96 1.06
C HIS A 105 4.51 -20.84 1.15
N ASP A 106 4.81 -20.37 2.37
CA ASP A 106 5.80 -19.33 2.61
C ASP A 106 7.20 -19.74 2.10
N TRP A 107 7.62 -20.99 2.36
CA TRP A 107 8.88 -21.52 1.85
C TRP A 107 8.92 -21.52 0.32
N ARG A 108 7.83 -21.94 -0.34
CA ARG A 108 7.75 -22.00 -1.80
C ARG A 108 7.81 -20.62 -2.45
N TYR A 109 6.95 -19.69 -2.00
CA TYR A 109 6.69 -18.43 -2.70
C TYR A 109 7.51 -17.24 -2.20
N HIS A 110 7.95 -17.25 -0.95
CA HIS A 110 8.74 -16.17 -0.40
C HIS A 110 10.23 -16.52 -0.22
N TYR A 111 10.61 -17.77 -0.42
CA TYR A 111 12.00 -18.20 -0.33
C TYR A 111 12.49 -18.95 -1.58
N HIS A 112 11.93 -20.13 -1.90
CA HIS A 112 12.46 -21.03 -2.94
C HIS A 112 12.39 -20.44 -4.34
N ILE A 113 11.20 -19.98 -4.78
CA ILE A 113 11.01 -19.38 -6.11
C ILE A 113 11.80 -18.07 -6.25
N PRO A 114 11.71 -17.10 -5.29
CA PRO A 114 12.51 -15.88 -5.38
C PRO A 114 14.00 -16.17 -5.43
N ARG A 115 14.52 -17.03 -4.55
CA ARG A 115 15.94 -17.38 -4.53
C ARG A 115 16.47 -17.92 -5.87
N ALA A 116 15.63 -18.65 -6.61
CA ALA A 116 16.00 -19.22 -7.91
C ALA A 116 15.91 -18.21 -9.08
N ARG A 117 15.14 -17.12 -8.92
CA ARG A 117 14.80 -16.19 -10.02
C ARG A 117 15.24 -14.75 -9.80
N LEU A 118 15.62 -14.37 -8.57
CA LEU A 118 16.09 -13.02 -8.29
C LEU A 118 17.40 -12.75 -9.03
N PRO A 119 17.48 -11.66 -9.79
CA PRO A 119 18.73 -11.26 -10.44
C PRO A 119 19.76 -10.82 -9.39
N VAL A 120 21.04 -10.95 -9.75
CA VAL A 120 22.13 -10.35 -8.97
C VAL A 120 22.09 -8.85 -9.14
N ALA A 121 22.29 -8.12 -8.05
CA ALA A 121 22.22 -6.66 -8.02
C ALA A 121 23.27 -6.09 -7.04
N ASP A 122 23.51 -4.80 -7.15
CA ASP A 122 24.32 -4.00 -6.22
C ASP A 122 23.46 -3.46 -5.07
N LEU A 123 22.16 -3.24 -5.35
CA LEU A 123 21.17 -2.75 -4.40
C LEU A 123 19.87 -3.54 -4.54
N TYR A 124 19.36 -4.04 -3.41
CA TYR A 124 18.00 -4.57 -3.30
C TYR A 124 17.13 -3.59 -2.50
N TYR A 125 16.01 -3.19 -3.09
CA TYR A 125 14.99 -2.36 -2.45
C TYR A 125 13.75 -3.22 -2.17
N LEU A 126 13.52 -3.55 -0.90
CA LEU A 126 12.47 -4.48 -0.48
C LEU A 126 11.22 -3.72 -0.03
N HIS A 127 10.13 -3.86 -0.75
CA HIS A 127 8.82 -3.27 -0.44
C HIS A 127 8.00 -4.11 0.57
N SER A 128 8.58 -5.19 1.06
CA SER A 128 8.01 -6.06 2.10
C SER A 128 9.12 -6.89 2.73
N PHE A 129 8.89 -7.34 3.97
CA PHE A 129 9.81 -8.23 4.68
C PHE A 129 9.72 -9.69 4.22
N GLU A 130 8.69 -10.09 3.49
CA GLU A 130 8.38 -11.50 3.20
C GLU A 130 9.51 -12.20 2.43
N MET A 131 10.10 -11.53 1.44
CA MET A 131 11.13 -12.13 0.57
C MET A 131 12.57 -11.90 1.06
N HIS A 132 12.77 -11.24 2.23
CA HIS A 132 14.13 -10.89 2.66
C HIS A 132 15.04 -12.12 2.84
N ARG A 133 14.49 -13.27 3.29
CA ARG A 133 15.26 -14.52 3.44
C ARG A 133 15.81 -15.05 2.11
N ALA A 134 15.12 -14.80 1.01
CA ALA A 134 15.63 -15.15 -0.33
C ALA A 134 16.70 -14.17 -0.80
N VAL A 135 16.52 -12.87 -0.50
CA VAL A 135 17.42 -11.79 -0.93
C VAL A 135 18.73 -11.79 -0.13
N MET A 136 18.67 -11.94 1.19
CA MET A 136 19.85 -11.83 2.05
C MET A 136 21.06 -12.69 1.64
N PRO A 137 20.91 -14.01 1.32
CA PRO A 137 22.06 -14.82 0.93
C PRO A 137 22.65 -14.40 -0.43
N ILE A 138 21.83 -13.84 -1.32
CA ILE A 138 22.28 -13.33 -2.61
C ILE A 138 23.03 -12.01 -2.40
N ALA A 139 22.45 -11.10 -1.63
CA ALA A 139 23.07 -9.82 -1.29
C ALA A 139 24.42 -9.99 -0.59
N ALA A 140 24.47 -10.84 0.44
CA ALA A 140 25.71 -11.12 1.16
C ALA A 140 26.83 -11.68 0.29
N ARG A 141 26.49 -12.59 -0.64
CA ARG A 141 27.48 -13.19 -1.56
C ARG A 141 28.07 -12.18 -2.53
N ASN A 142 27.27 -11.19 -2.94
CA ASN A 142 27.64 -10.22 -3.97
C ASN A 142 28.03 -8.86 -3.38
N GLY A 143 28.06 -8.71 -2.05
CA GLY A 143 28.33 -7.43 -1.39
C GLY A 143 27.23 -6.38 -1.60
N ALA A 144 26.03 -6.81 -2.04
CA ALA A 144 24.93 -5.91 -2.30
C ALA A 144 24.33 -5.32 -1.03
N ARG A 145 23.79 -4.10 -1.14
CA ARG A 145 23.08 -3.42 -0.06
C ARG A 145 21.59 -3.74 -0.09
N ILE A 146 20.95 -3.68 1.06
CA ILE A 146 19.50 -3.86 1.20
C ILE A 146 18.92 -2.60 1.82
N ILE A 147 17.91 -2.01 1.17
CA ILE A 147 17.01 -1.01 1.74
C ILE A 147 15.66 -1.69 1.98
N TYR A 148 15.13 -1.55 3.19
CA TYR A 148 13.79 -2.02 3.53
C TYR A 148 12.82 -0.86 3.58
N ASP A 149 11.70 -0.97 2.89
CA ASP A 149 10.63 0.01 2.83
C ASP A 149 9.36 -0.56 3.47
N ALA A 150 9.09 -0.14 4.69
CA ALA A 150 7.89 -0.51 5.43
C ALA A 150 6.74 0.42 5.05
N HIS A 151 5.80 -0.08 4.25
CA HIS A 151 4.63 0.69 3.80
C HIS A 151 3.57 0.90 4.88
N ASP A 152 3.59 0.06 5.90
CA ASP A 152 2.65 0.03 7.01
C ASP A 152 3.39 -0.36 8.30
N PHE A 153 2.80 -0.06 9.45
CA PHE A 153 3.23 -0.64 10.72
C PHE A 153 2.65 -2.04 10.86
N TYR A 154 3.33 -3.02 10.31
CA TYR A 154 2.82 -4.39 10.14
C TYR A 154 2.43 -5.10 11.44
N ARG A 155 2.98 -4.72 12.59
CA ARG A 155 2.62 -5.28 13.89
C ARG A 155 1.20 -4.97 14.30
N GLU A 156 0.64 -3.87 13.81
CA GLU A 156 -0.68 -3.35 14.15
C GLU A 156 -1.58 -3.15 12.93
N ILE A 157 -1.35 -3.94 11.86
CA ILE A 157 -2.09 -3.79 10.60
C ILE A 157 -3.44 -4.52 10.61
N ASP A 158 -3.56 -5.57 11.43
CA ASP A 158 -4.74 -6.44 11.37
C ASP A 158 -5.96 -5.78 11.99
N PRO A 159 -7.13 -5.84 11.33
CA PRO A 159 -8.39 -5.39 11.91
C PRO A 159 -8.79 -6.28 13.10
N PRO A 160 -9.60 -5.77 14.03
CA PRO A 160 -10.03 -6.51 15.22
C PRO A 160 -10.63 -7.90 14.90
N GLU A 161 -11.38 -8.00 13.79
CA GLU A 161 -12.00 -9.25 13.35
C GLU A 161 -10.98 -10.30 12.86
N ALA A 162 -9.79 -9.88 12.48
CA ALA A 162 -8.71 -10.77 12.04
C ALA A 162 -7.84 -11.28 13.19
N GLN A 163 -8.06 -10.82 14.42
CA GLN A 163 -7.34 -11.28 15.62
C GLN A 163 -7.79 -12.68 16.05
N ARG A 164 -7.77 -13.63 15.11
CA ARG A 164 -8.06 -15.04 15.38
C ARG A 164 -6.88 -15.70 16.09
N SER A 165 -7.15 -16.73 16.87
CA SER A 165 -6.10 -17.40 17.65
C SER A 165 -4.93 -17.90 16.81
N PHE A 166 -5.18 -18.42 15.60
CA PHE A 166 -4.14 -18.86 14.66
C PHE A 166 -3.28 -17.69 14.19
N ASP A 167 -3.89 -16.58 13.70
CA ASP A 167 -3.17 -15.44 13.18
C ASP A 167 -2.31 -14.79 14.28
N ARG A 168 -2.90 -14.60 15.47
CA ARG A 168 -2.20 -14.01 16.62
C ARG A 168 -1.08 -14.90 17.18
N ASN A 169 -1.29 -16.19 17.28
CA ASN A 169 -0.36 -17.09 17.98
C ASN A 169 0.68 -17.74 17.07
N ARG A 170 0.42 -17.82 15.76
CA ARG A 170 1.31 -18.48 14.79
C ARG A 170 1.86 -17.56 13.73
N LEU A 171 1.00 -16.80 13.05
CA LEU A 171 1.45 -15.96 11.95
C LEU A 171 2.14 -14.69 12.44
N ARG A 172 1.56 -13.99 13.41
CA ARG A 172 2.13 -12.75 13.92
C ARG A 172 3.55 -12.93 14.47
N PRO A 173 3.84 -13.86 15.39
CA PRO A 173 5.21 -14.06 15.86
C PRO A 173 6.19 -14.46 14.76
N PHE A 174 5.72 -15.14 13.72
CA PHE A 174 6.54 -15.48 12.56
C PHE A 174 6.90 -14.23 11.75
N TYR A 175 5.94 -13.40 11.39
CA TYR A 175 6.15 -12.17 10.65
C TYR A 175 6.99 -11.14 11.44
N ASP A 176 6.70 -10.97 12.72
CA ASP A 176 7.45 -10.08 13.61
C ASP A 176 8.94 -10.44 13.67
N ARG A 177 9.25 -11.74 13.65
CA ARG A 177 10.65 -12.21 13.59
C ARG A 177 11.30 -11.86 12.25
N LEU A 178 10.60 -12.09 11.14
CA LEU A 178 11.11 -11.78 9.81
C LEU A 178 11.41 -10.29 9.65
N GLU A 179 10.47 -9.45 10.06
CA GLU A 179 10.62 -8.00 9.98
C GLU A 179 11.73 -7.50 10.89
N SER A 180 11.82 -8.00 12.15
CA SER A 180 12.89 -7.64 13.07
C SER A 180 14.29 -7.99 12.52
N GLN A 181 14.44 -9.15 11.88
CA GLN A 181 15.69 -9.54 11.23
C GLN A 181 16.04 -8.61 10.07
N LEU A 182 15.08 -8.25 9.25
CA LEU A 182 15.29 -7.34 8.13
C LEU A 182 15.65 -5.94 8.60
N VAL A 183 14.92 -5.38 9.57
CA VAL A 183 15.22 -4.06 10.15
C VAL A 183 16.63 -4.01 10.74
N ALA A 184 17.07 -5.09 11.43
CA ALA A 184 18.40 -5.16 12.02
C ALA A 184 19.53 -5.24 10.99
N THR A 185 19.29 -5.83 9.82
CA THR A 185 20.33 -6.14 8.82
C THR A 185 20.32 -5.24 7.58
N ALA A 186 19.22 -4.54 7.31
CA ALA A 186 19.13 -3.61 6.19
C ALA A 186 20.11 -2.45 6.36
N ALA A 187 20.74 -2.01 5.27
CA ALA A 187 21.61 -0.83 5.25
C ALA A 187 20.82 0.44 5.61
N ALA A 188 19.61 0.56 5.09
CA ALA A 188 18.66 1.61 5.47
C ALA A 188 17.25 1.04 5.61
N VAL A 189 16.43 1.70 6.43
CA VAL A 189 15.00 1.44 6.59
C VAL A 189 14.24 2.70 6.26
N VAL A 190 13.19 2.56 5.45
CA VAL A 190 12.34 3.65 4.97
C VAL A 190 10.91 3.37 5.39
N THR A 191 10.12 4.41 5.62
CA THR A 191 8.67 4.29 5.85
C THR A 191 7.90 5.49 5.29
N VAL A 192 6.58 5.53 5.49
CA VAL A 192 5.66 6.43 4.78
C VAL A 192 5.24 7.66 5.59
N SER A 193 5.37 7.63 6.92
CA SER A 193 4.94 8.71 7.82
C SER A 193 5.80 8.77 9.07
N ASP A 194 5.79 9.92 9.75
CA ASP A 194 6.50 10.12 11.01
C ASP A 194 5.93 9.24 12.12
N GLY A 195 4.61 9.07 12.18
CA GLY A 195 3.97 8.20 13.16
C GLY A 195 4.37 6.73 13.00
N VAL A 196 4.47 6.22 11.77
CA VAL A 196 5.00 4.86 11.54
C VAL A 196 6.48 4.79 11.93
N ALA A 197 7.29 5.81 11.60
CA ALA A 197 8.70 5.85 11.99
C ALA A 197 8.88 5.79 13.51
N GLU A 198 8.08 6.52 14.27
CA GLU A 198 8.08 6.51 15.74
C GLU A 198 7.69 5.15 16.32
N GLN A 199 6.65 4.50 15.75
CA GLN A 199 6.25 3.16 16.16
C GLN A 199 7.36 2.13 15.89
N MET A 200 7.99 2.19 14.71
CA MET A 200 9.10 1.31 14.36
C MET A 200 10.32 1.56 15.25
N GLU A 201 10.67 2.82 15.53
CA GLU A 201 11.77 3.15 16.46
C GLU A 201 11.51 2.57 17.85
N ARG A 202 10.29 2.71 18.38
CA ARG A 202 9.90 2.18 19.69
C ARG A 202 10.03 0.66 19.75
N VAL A 203 9.69 -0.03 18.68
CA VAL A 203 9.65 -1.50 18.63
C VAL A 203 10.99 -2.11 18.26
N PHE A 204 11.71 -1.53 17.30
CA PHE A 204 12.94 -2.10 16.74
C PHE A 204 14.20 -1.37 17.20
N GLY A 205 14.07 -0.25 17.93
CA GLY A 205 15.22 0.57 18.35
C GLY A 205 15.93 1.29 17.20
N ARG A 206 15.28 1.35 16.02
CA ARG A 206 15.82 2.01 14.81
C ARG A 206 14.73 2.86 14.17
N ARG A 207 14.98 4.17 14.04
CA ARG A 207 14.08 5.09 13.36
C ARG A 207 14.28 4.99 11.85
N PRO A 208 13.24 4.68 11.06
CA PRO A 208 13.29 4.74 9.61
C PRO A 208 13.40 6.17 9.07
N GLU A 209 13.98 6.32 7.88
CA GLU A 209 13.84 7.54 7.09
C GLU A 209 12.42 7.64 6.51
N VAL A 210 11.83 8.84 6.59
CA VAL A 210 10.47 9.07 6.09
C VAL A 210 10.53 9.54 4.64
N VAL A 211 9.96 8.73 3.75
CA VAL A 211 9.72 9.07 2.34
C VAL A 211 8.22 8.91 2.11
N ARG A 212 7.51 10.03 2.05
CA ARG A 212 6.06 10.06 1.92
C ARG A 212 5.60 9.53 0.57
N ASN A 213 4.36 9.09 0.50
CA ASN A 213 3.80 8.46 -0.69
C ASN A 213 3.18 9.50 -1.66
N CYS A 214 3.82 10.67 -1.77
CA CYS A 214 3.38 11.76 -2.64
C CYS A 214 3.19 11.29 -4.08
N HIS A 215 2.26 11.92 -4.79
CA HIS A 215 1.98 11.57 -6.18
C HIS A 215 3.07 12.12 -7.12
N ASP A 216 3.40 11.35 -8.17
CA ASP A 216 4.32 11.76 -9.25
C ASP A 216 3.51 12.13 -10.49
N ASP A 217 3.19 13.42 -10.63
CA ASP A 217 2.41 13.96 -11.74
C ASP A 217 3.12 13.89 -13.11
N ARG A 218 4.44 13.71 -13.13
CA ARG A 218 5.22 13.50 -14.36
C ARG A 218 4.90 12.16 -15.03
N ARG A 219 4.32 11.22 -14.26
CA ARG A 219 3.94 9.88 -14.71
C ARG A 219 2.48 9.80 -15.12
N ASP A 220 1.71 10.86 -14.95
CA ASP A 220 0.30 10.89 -15.33
C ASP A 220 0.13 10.82 -16.85
N ARG A 221 -0.75 9.93 -17.28
CA ARG A 221 -1.20 9.91 -18.68
C ARG A 221 -2.28 10.95 -18.88
N ARG A 222 -2.06 11.85 -19.87
CA ARG A 222 -2.99 12.93 -20.19
C ARG A 222 -4.32 12.44 -20.76
N ASP A 223 -4.36 11.23 -21.31
CA ASP A 223 -5.50 10.55 -21.91
C ASP A 223 -6.26 9.64 -20.92
N GLY A 224 -6.13 9.88 -19.63
CA GLY A 224 -6.87 9.16 -18.59
C GLY A 224 -8.39 9.30 -18.79
N PRO A 225 -9.16 8.21 -18.55
CA PRO A 225 -10.61 8.25 -18.66
C PRO A 225 -11.22 9.19 -17.62
N ASP A 226 -12.21 9.97 -17.99
CA ASP A 226 -12.94 10.85 -17.08
C ASP A 226 -13.97 10.05 -16.26
N LEU A 227 -13.81 10.00 -14.94
CA LEU A 227 -14.67 9.23 -14.05
C LEU A 227 -16.12 9.73 -14.10
N ARG A 228 -16.35 11.03 -14.13
CA ARG A 228 -17.72 11.61 -14.23
C ARG A 228 -18.41 11.12 -15.49
N ARG A 229 -17.71 11.12 -16.62
CA ARG A 229 -18.24 10.62 -17.90
C ARG A 229 -18.50 9.12 -17.86
N ILE A 230 -17.61 8.32 -17.26
CA ILE A 230 -17.79 6.87 -17.09
C ILE A 230 -19.08 6.57 -16.32
N LEU A 231 -19.36 7.37 -15.28
CA LEU A 231 -20.54 7.22 -14.43
C LEU A 231 -21.82 7.83 -15.02
N GLY A 232 -21.75 8.45 -16.21
CA GLY A 232 -22.89 9.10 -16.85
C GLY A 232 -23.40 10.34 -16.13
N LEU A 233 -22.56 10.99 -15.31
CA LEU A 233 -22.91 12.16 -14.51
C LEU A 233 -22.76 13.46 -15.31
N THR A 234 -23.63 14.42 -14.99
CA THR A 234 -23.67 15.76 -15.59
C THR A 234 -22.94 16.80 -14.73
N GLY A 235 -22.86 18.03 -15.21
CA GLY A 235 -22.33 19.16 -14.42
C GLY A 235 -23.24 19.59 -13.25
N ALA A 236 -24.51 19.13 -13.21
CA ALA A 236 -25.42 19.38 -12.11
C ALA A 236 -25.25 18.42 -10.93
N ASP A 237 -24.54 17.30 -11.16
CA ASP A 237 -24.29 16.28 -10.16
C ASP A 237 -23.02 16.62 -9.36
N GLN A 238 -23.00 16.27 -8.08
CA GLN A 238 -21.85 16.41 -7.19
C GLN A 238 -21.20 15.05 -6.98
N LEU A 239 -19.94 14.90 -7.40
CA LEU A 239 -19.19 13.65 -7.31
C LEU A 239 -18.18 13.69 -6.19
N CYS A 240 -18.40 12.91 -5.15
CA CYS A 240 -17.42 12.66 -4.09
C CYS A 240 -16.65 11.37 -4.37
N VAL A 241 -15.33 11.38 -4.25
CA VAL A 241 -14.48 10.21 -4.55
C VAL A 241 -13.65 9.80 -3.34
N MET A 242 -13.55 8.50 -3.10
CA MET A 242 -12.58 7.88 -2.20
C MET A 242 -11.69 6.93 -3.00
N ILE A 243 -10.37 7.04 -2.83
CA ILE A 243 -9.39 6.31 -3.63
C ILE A 243 -8.71 5.26 -2.78
N GLY A 244 -8.67 4.01 -3.27
CA GLY A 244 -7.96 2.89 -2.65
C GLY A 244 -8.67 1.56 -2.90
N ASN A 245 -7.91 0.47 -2.84
CA ASN A 245 -8.50 -0.86 -2.81
C ASN A 245 -9.24 -1.07 -1.49
N TYR A 246 -10.37 -1.77 -1.54
CA TYR A 246 -11.16 -2.04 -0.33
C TYR A 246 -10.33 -2.73 0.74
N LYS A 247 -10.42 -2.20 1.94
CA LYS A 247 -9.91 -2.81 3.17
C LYS A 247 -10.84 -2.44 4.34
N SER A 248 -10.85 -3.26 5.38
CA SER A 248 -11.58 -2.95 6.62
C SER A 248 -11.21 -1.56 7.13
N GLY A 249 -12.15 -0.86 7.74
CA GLY A 249 -11.95 0.49 8.26
C GLY A 249 -12.11 1.62 7.25
N MET A 250 -12.53 1.36 6.00
CA MET A 250 -12.83 2.42 5.01
C MET A 250 -14.20 3.08 5.20
N ALA A 251 -14.85 2.90 6.35
CA ALA A 251 -16.13 3.55 6.73
C ALA A 251 -17.21 3.54 5.64
N LEU A 252 -17.29 2.46 4.85
CA LEU A 252 -18.15 2.38 3.66
C LEU A 252 -19.64 2.42 4.01
N GLU A 253 -20.04 1.79 5.10
CA GLU A 253 -21.39 1.80 5.63
C GLU A 253 -21.80 3.20 6.11
N ILE A 254 -20.91 3.92 6.78
CA ILE A 254 -21.10 5.30 7.20
C ILE A 254 -21.26 6.21 5.98
N ALA A 255 -20.42 6.03 4.95
CA ALA A 255 -20.51 6.77 3.71
C ALA A 255 -21.85 6.51 2.98
N ALA A 256 -22.29 5.25 2.91
CA ALA A 256 -23.58 4.91 2.32
C ALA A 256 -24.77 5.54 3.06
N ALA A 257 -24.72 5.54 4.40
CA ALA A 257 -25.76 6.18 5.22
C ALA A 257 -25.72 7.71 5.06
N ALA A 258 -24.55 8.35 5.03
CA ALA A 258 -24.40 9.78 4.77
C ALA A 258 -24.95 10.17 3.38
N LEU A 259 -24.68 9.36 2.35
CA LEU A 259 -25.21 9.58 1.00
C LEU A 259 -26.74 9.58 0.96
N ALA A 260 -27.40 8.77 1.81
CA ALA A 260 -28.85 8.76 1.93
C ALA A 260 -29.44 10.08 2.49
N LEU A 261 -28.64 10.82 3.30
CA LEU A 261 -29.03 12.11 3.89
C LEU A 261 -28.77 13.29 2.93
N LEU A 262 -27.98 13.10 1.88
CA LEU A 262 -27.62 14.15 0.92
C LEU A 262 -28.68 14.30 -0.18
N PRO A 263 -28.79 15.51 -0.81
CA PRO A 263 -29.61 15.73 -1.98
C PRO A 263 -29.39 14.69 -3.10
N GLY A 264 -30.40 14.48 -3.92
CA GLY A 264 -30.42 13.41 -4.93
C GLY A 264 -29.34 13.50 -6.01
N ASN A 265 -28.75 14.67 -6.21
CA ASN A 265 -27.68 14.93 -7.17
C ASN A 265 -26.27 14.65 -6.60
N PHE A 266 -26.13 14.18 -5.35
CA PHE A 266 -24.86 13.74 -4.82
C PHE A 266 -24.60 12.27 -5.14
N HIS A 267 -23.39 11.98 -5.62
CA HIS A 267 -22.90 10.65 -5.97
C HIS A 267 -21.57 10.37 -5.26
N PHE A 268 -21.40 9.14 -4.77
CA PHE A 268 -20.13 8.68 -4.23
C PHE A 268 -19.52 7.63 -5.14
N ALA A 269 -18.21 7.75 -5.40
CA ALA A 269 -17.45 6.75 -6.13
C ALA A 269 -16.26 6.27 -5.26
N PHE A 270 -16.25 4.98 -4.94
CA PHE A 270 -15.14 4.29 -4.31
C PHE A 270 -14.30 3.66 -5.41
N VAL A 271 -13.16 4.28 -5.70
CA VAL A 271 -12.29 3.96 -6.85
C VAL A 271 -11.19 3.01 -6.41
N GLY A 272 -11.28 1.75 -6.81
CA GLY A 272 -10.33 0.70 -6.44
C GLY A 272 -10.88 -0.69 -6.68
N ARG A 273 -10.18 -1.71 -6.20
CA ARG A 273 -10.56 -3.14 -6.32
C ARG A 273 -11.08 -3.68 -4.99
N GLY A 274 -11.81 -4.78 -5.04
CA GLY A 274 -12.23 -5.55 -3.85
C GLY A 274 -13.57 -5.15 -3.24
N TYR A 275 -14.23 -4.12 -3.76
CA TYR A 275 -15.53 -3.65 -3.26
C TYR A 275 -16.68 -4.65 -3.52
N GLU A 276 -16.50 -5.57 -4.47
CA GLU A 276 -17.47 -6.63 -4.80
C GLU A 276 -17.76 -7.53 -3.59
N ALA A 277 -16.77 -7.68 -2.71
CA ALA A 277 -16.89 -8.53 -1.51
C ALA A 277 -17.90 -7.98 -0.49
N VAL A 278 -18.14 -6.66 -0.49
CA VAL A 278 -18.98 -5.95 0.49
C VAL A 278 -20.17 -5.25 -0.12
N ALA A 279 -20.28 -5.23 -1.43
CA ALA A 279 -21.41 -4.61 -2.11
C ALA A 279 -22.78 -5.19 -1.65
N GLY A 280 -22.80 -6.47 -1.26
CA GLY A 280 -24.02 -7.15 -0.76
C GLY A 280 -24.49 -6.68 0.62
N THR A 281 -23.66 -6.00 1.41
CA THR A 281 -24.02 -5.46 2.74
C THR A 281 -24.62 -4.07 2.67
N LEU A 282 -24.51 -3.40 1.52
CA LEU A 282 -24.93 -2.01 1.33
C LEU A 282 -26.35 -1.90 0.75
N PRO A 283 -27.05 -0.77 0.93
CA PRO A 283 -28.39 -0.56 0.40
C PRO A 283 -28.42 -0.64 -1.13
N ARG A 284 -29.09 -1.67 -1.67
CA ARG A 284 -29.16 -1.94 -3.12
C ARG A 284 -29.65 -0.74 -3.96
N LYS A 285 -30.60 0.03 -3.41
CA LYS A 285 -31.15 1.23 -4.09
C LYS A 285 -30.07 2.31 -4.29
N LEU A 286 -29.17 2.50 -3.33
CA LEU A 286 -28.06 3.47 -3.45
C LEU A 286 -27.02 2.99 -4.44
N ILE A 287 -26.63 1.71 -4.40
CA ILE A 287 -25.69 1.11 -5.37
C ILE A 287 -26.21 1.25 -6.80
N ALA A 288 -27.52 1.05 -6.99
CA ALA A 288 -28.13 1.15 -8.32
C ALA A 288 -28.19 2.58 -8.90
N SER A 289 -28.04 3.61 -8.06
CA SER A 289 -28.29 4.99 -8.50
C SER A 289 -27.19 6.00 -8.19
N ARG A 290 -26.60 5.97 -7.00
CA ARG A 290 -25.73 7.06 -6.53
C ARG A 290 -24.42 6.61 -5.88
N LEU A 291 -24.29 5.33 -5.51
CA LEU A 291 -23.10 4.77 -4.89
C LEU A 291 -22.37 3.86 -5.90
N HIS A 292 -21.24 4.33 -6.42
CA HIS A 292 -20.47 3.65 -7.45
C HIS A 292 -19.26 2.96 -6.82
N LEU A 293 -19.16 1.65 -7.00
CA LEU A 293 -18.11 0.83 -6.42
C LEU A 293 -17.22 0.23 -7.51
N GLY A 294 -15.90 0.26 -7.32
CA GLY A 294 -14.94 -0.30 -8.26
C GLY A 294 -14.26 0.76 -9.11
N ASN A 295 -14.30 0.63 -10.45
CA ASN A 295 -13.65 1.56 -11.40
C ASN A 295 -12.15 1.75 -11.11
N ALA A 296 -11.42 0.65 -10.86
CA ALA A 296 -9.97 0.71 -10.66
C ALA A 296 -9.24 1.15 -11.94
N PHE A 297 -8.34 2.12 -11.80
CA PHE A 297 -7.48 2.60 -12.88
C PHE A 297 -6.03 2.13 -12.68
N ASP A 298 -5.27 2.10 -13.77
CA ASP A 298 -3.82 1.92 -13.69
C ASP A 298 -3.20 3.11 -12.92
N PRO A 299 -2.06 2.93 -12.24
CA PRO A 299 -1.46 3.96 -11.39
C PRO A 299 -1.23 5.32 -12.05
N ASP A 300 -0.92 5.33 -13.35
CA ASP A 300 -0.68 6.52 -14.17
C ASP A 300 -1.96 7.24 -14.65
N LYS A 301 -3.13 6.64 -14.40
CA LYS A 301 -4.44 7.15 -14.83
C LYS A 301 -5.33 7.59 -13.67
N VAL A 302 -5.01 7.22 -12.42
CA VAL A 302 -5.88 7.49 -11.27
C VAL A 302 -6.16 8.98 -11.13
N VAL A 303 -5.12 9.81 -11.00
CA VAL A 303 -5.27 11.26 -10.79
C VAL A 303 -5.94 11.94 -11.97
N PRO A 304 -5.54 11.71 -13.23
CA PRO A 304 -6.26 12.25 -14.38
C PRO A 304 -7.76 11.91 -14.40
N SER A 305 -8.11 10.67 -14.03
CA SER A 305 -9.51 10.20 -14.07
C SER A 305 -10.40 10.84 -13.02
N ILE A 306 -9.87 11.21 -11.87
CA ILE A 306 -10.64 11.77 -10.76
C ILE A 306 -10.68 13.29 -10.72
N ARG A 307 -9.94 14.00 -11.58
CA ARG A 307 -9.91 15.48 -11.62
C ARG A 307 -11.28 16.11 -11.86
N SER A 308 -12.19 15.39 -12.49
CA SER A 308 -13.58 15.82 -12.71
C SER A 308 -14.48 15.66 -11.49
N ALA A 309 -14.02 15.05 -10.41
CA ALA A 309 -14.76 14.98 -9.16
C ALA A 309 -14.80 16.33 -8.44
N ASP A 310 -15.71 16.47 -7.47
CA ASP A 310 -15.91 17.70 -6.72
C ASP A 310 -15.23 17.68 -5.36
N ILE A 311 -15.26 16.55 -4.67
CA ILE A 311 -14.76 16.39 -3.30
C ILE A 311 -14.01 15.04 -3.18
N GLY A 312 -12.87 15.06 -2.50
CA GLY A 312 -12.19 13.85 -2.08
C GLY A 312 -12.59 13.45 -0.67
N LEU A 313 -12.82 12.16 -0.44
CA LEU A 313 -13.12 11.60 0.87
C LEU A 313 -11.91 10.84 1.38
N VAL A 314 -11.47 11.14 2.62
CA VAL A 314 -10.41 10.43 3.33
C VAL A 314 -10.93 10.04 4.70
N ILE A 315 -11.79 9.04 4.72
CA ILE A 315 -12.57 8.61 5.89
C ILE A 315 -12.17 7.18 6.27
N TYR A 316 -11.46 7.06 7.39
CA TYR A 316 -11.01 5.78 7.92
C TYR A 316 -11.35 5.67 9.41
N GLU A 317 -11.75 4.48 9.82
CA GLU A 317 -11.87 4.10 11.24
C GLU A 317 -10.49 3.78 11.78
N ALA A 318 -10.00 4.60 12.70
CA ALA A 318 -8.66 4.45 13.29
C ALA A 318 -8.64 3.36 14.38
N TYR A 319 -8.96 2.12 14.04
CA TYR A 319 -9.07 1.00 14.97
C TYR A 319 -7.72 0.41 15.43
N SER A 320 -6.62 0.76 14.79
CA SER A 320 -5.27 0.31 15.17
C SER A 320 -4.26 1.44 15.06
N GLU A 321 -3.09 1.27 15.66
CA GLU A 321 -1.99 2.25 15.56
C GLU A 321 -1.54 2.43 14.10
N ASN A 322 -1.54 1.36 13.29
CA ASN A 322 -1.25 1.50 11.87
C ASN A 322 -2.23 2.46 11.16
N TYR A 323 -3.53 2.37 11.49
CA TYR A 323 -4.54 3.28 10.92
C TYR A 323 -4.42 4.70 11.48
N ARG A 324 -4.08 4.86 12.75
CA ARG A 324 -3.84 6.19 13.34
C ARG A 324 -2.66 6.91 12.70
N CYS A 325 -1.60 6.15 12.39
CA CYS A 325 -0.39 6.66 11.71
C CYS A 325 -0.52 6.63 10.18
N ALA A 326 -1.70 6.33 9.63
CA ALA A 326 -1.89 6.18 8.20
C ALA A 326 -1.79 7.52 7.46
N LEU A 327 -1.03 7.50 6.38
CA LEU A 327 -0.95 8.57 5.38
C LEU A 327 -1.20 7.92 4.00
N PRO A 328 -2.48 7.66 3.66
CA PRO A 328 -2.83 6.78 2.56
C PRO A 328 -2.54 7.40 1.19
N ASN A 329 -2.19 6.56 0.21
CA ASN A 329 -2.00 6.96 -1.18
C ASN A 329 -3.16 7.79 -1.74
N GLY A 330 -4.40 7.42 -1.40
CA GLY A 330 -5.61 8.12 -1.83
C GLY A 330 -5.63 9.59 -1.41
N PHE A 331 -5.08 9.93 -0.23
CA PHE A 331 -4.94 11.33 0.20
C PHE A 331 -4.07 12.12 -0.78
N PHE A 332 -2.89 11.62 -1.11
CA PHE A 332 -1.98 12.30 -2.05
C PHE A 332 -2.55 12.41 -3.46
N GLN A 333 -3.29 11.39 -3.90
CA GLN A 333 -3.96 11.41 -5.21
C GLN A 333 -5.10 12.44 -5.26
N ILE A 334 -5.87 12.58 -4.18
CA ILE A 334 -6.92 13.60 -4.03
C ILE A 334 -6.29 15.00 -4.05
N VAL A 335 -5.20 15.21 -3.29
CA VAL A 335 -4.44 16.46 -3.27
C VAL A 335 -3.90 16.78 -4.67
N ALA A 336 -3.27 15.83 -5.34
CA ALA A 336 -2.71 16.01 -6.70
C ALA A 336 -3.79 16.29 -7.75
N ALA A 337 -5.01 15.79 -7.56
CA ALA A 337 -6.16 16.14 -8.40
C ALA A 337 -6.73 17.54 -8.10
N GLY A 338 -6.23 18.25 -7.07
CA GLY A 338 -6.70 19.57 -6.65
C GLY A 338 -8.10 19.54 -6.06
N LEU A 339 -8.51 18.44 -5.43
CA LEU A 339 -9.85 18.30 -4.87
C LEU A 339 -9.93 18.81 -3.43
N PRO A 340 -10.99 19.53 -3.06
CA PRO A 340 -11.36 19.76 -1.68
C PRO A 340 -11.51 18.44 -0.92
N ILE A 341 -11.14 18.40 0.37
CA ILE A 341 -11.05 17.16 1.15
C ILE A 341 -12.04 17.17 2.31
N VAL A 342 -12.87 16.13 2.41
CA VAL A 342 -13.58 15.80 3.65
C VAL A 342 -12.87 14.60 4.29
N ARG A 343 -12.41 14.76 5.53
CA ARG A 343 -11.53 13.77 6.18
C ARG A 343 -11.89 13.51 7.64
N GLY A 344 -11.63 12.28 8.09
CA GLY A 344 -11.56 11.96 9.51
C GLY A 344 -10.32 12.61 10.18
N HIS A 345 -10.28 12.61 11.50
CA HIS A 345 -9.13 13.09 12.24
C HIS A 345 -8.01 12.03 12.26
N LEU A 346 -7.02 12.21 11.38
CA LEU A 346 -5.81 11.38 11.29
C LEU A 346 -4.59 12.29 11.46
N PRO A 347 -3.78 12.13 12.53
CA PRO A 347 -2.68 13.05 12.86
C PRO A 347 -1.69 13.28 11.72
N GLU A 348 -1.34 12.22 10.96
CA GLU A 348 -0.41 12.30 9.85
C GLU A 348 -0.96 13.13 8.67
N ILE A 349 -2.27 13.09 8.45
CA ILE A 349 -2.93 13.91 7.43
C ILE A 349 -2.96 15.37 7.86
N GLU A 350 -3.25 15.66 9.14
CA GLU A 350 -3.22 17.01 9.67
C GLU A 350 -1.80 17.62 9.56
N ALA A 351 -0.78 16.85 9.92
CA ALA A 351 0.62 17.26 9.77
C ALA A 351 1.00 17.50 8.30
N ALA A 352 0.54 16.64 7.39
CA ALA A 352 0.82 16.78 5.96
C ALA A 352 0.11 17.99 5.34
N ILE A 353 -1.09 18.33 5.79
CA ILE A 353 -1.83 19.52 5.35
C ILE A 353 -1.17 20.81 5.82
N GLY A 354 -0.48 20.81 6.97
CA GLY A 354 0.35 21.93 7.42
C GLY A 354 -0.43 23.25 7.62
N GLY A 355 -1.72 23.17 7.96
CA GLY A 355 -2.56 24.36 8.16
C GLY A 355 -3.22 24.91 6.89
N HIS A 356 -3.01 24.34 5.71
CA HIS A 356 -3.75 24.74 4.50
C HIS A 356 -5.24 24.43 4.65
N PRO A 357 -6.15 25.42 4.43
CA PRO A 357 -7.59 25.18 4.52
C PRO A 357 -8.10 24.49 3.25
N VAL A 358 -7.80 23.20 3.10
CA VAL A 358 -8.11 22.39 1.91
C VAL A 358 -9.46 21.68 1.99
N GLY A 359 -10.18 21.80 3.11
CA GLY A 359 -11.47 21.12 3.28
C GLY A 359 -11.93 21.07 4.74
N VAL A 360 -12.73 20.06 5.06
CA VAL A 360 -13.38 19.90 6.36
C VAL A 360 -12.87 18.66 7.09
N CYS A 361 -12.43 18.84 8.35
CA CYS A 361 -12.15 17.72 9.25
C CYS A 361 -13.42 17.36 10.03
N LEU A 362 -13.75 16.09 10.10
CA LEU A 362 -14.89 15.58 10.84
C LEU A 362 -14.54 15.51 12.33
N PRO A 363 -15.36 16.09 13.23
CA PRO A 363 -15.18 15.91 14.68
C PRO A 363 -15.47 14.46 15.09
N HIS A 364 -16.42 13.81 14.43
CA HIS A 364 -16.80 12.42 14.62
C HIS A 364 -17.07 11.76 13.27
N LEU A 365 -16.80 10.47 13.17
CA LEU A 365 -17.07 9.70 11.97
C LEU A 365 -18.44 9.03 12.08
N ASP A 366 -19.48 9.77 11.72
CA ASP A 366 -20.88 9.34 11.67
C ASP A 366 -21.57 9.89 10.40
N PRO A 367 -22.71 9.33 9.99
CA PRO A 367 -23.38 9.71 8.74
C PRO A 367 -23.82 11.18 8.67
N GLU A 368 -24.37 11.71 9.75
CA GLU A 368 -24.88 13.07 9.83
C GLU A 368 -23.76 14.10 9.72
N THR A 369 -22.69 13.90 10.49
CA THR A 369 -21.50 14.76 10.47
C THR A 369 -20.84 14.74 9.11
N LEU A 370 -20.71 13.56 8.48
CA LEU A 370 -20.15 13.42 7.15
C LEU A 370 -21.00 14.14 6.09
N ALA A 371 -22.32 13.99 6.11
CA ALA A 371 -23.22 14.67 5.17
C ALA A 371 -23.12 16.20 5.31
N GLN A 372 -23.13 16.73 6.54
CA GLN A 372 -22.97 18.17 6.80
C GLN A 372 -21.61 18.70 6.33
N ALA A 373 -20.53 17.97 6.56
CA ALA A 373 -19.18 18.34 6.12
C ALA A 373 -19.09 18.41 4.59
N ILE A 374 -19.70 17.46 3.88
CA ILE A 374 -19.77 17.44 2.42
C ILE A 374 -20.54 18.67 1.90
N LEU A 375 -21.69 19.00 2.48
CA LEU A 375 -22.47 20.19 2.10
C LEU A 375 -21.70 21.48 2.33
N ARG A 376 -20.96 21.60 3.44
CA ARG A 376 -20.07 22.74 3.71
C ARG A 376 -18.95 22.83 2.69
N CYS A 377 -18.27 21.71 2.44
CA CYS A 377 -17.17 21.62 1.47
C CYS A 377 -17.62 22.00 0.06
N SER A 378 -18.82 21.59 -0.34
CA SER A 378 -19.43 21.95 -1.64
C SER A 378 -19.70 23.44 -1.79
N LYS A 379 -20.12 24.13 -0.72
CA LYS A 379 -20.37 25.59 -0.75
C LYS A 379 -19.08 26.39 -0.96
N ASP A 380 -17.97 25.95 -0.36
CA ASP A 380 -16.69 26.65 -0.37
C ASP A 380 -15.72 26.08 -1.42
N ALA A 381 -16.23 25.26 -2.35
CA ALA A 381 -15.44 24.43 -3.25
C ALA A 381 -14.37 25.18 -4.04
N ALA A 382 -14.66 26.40 -4.55
CA ALA A 382 -13.70 27.18 -5.35
C ALA A 382 -12.46 27.58 -4.53
N ALA A 383 -12.65 28.12 -3.33
CA ALA A 383 -11.55 28.50 -2.44
C ALA A 383 -10.75 27.28 -1.97
N LEU A 384 -11.46 26.20 -1.60
CA LEU A 384 -10.82 24.97 -1.16
C LEU A 384 -10.01 24.30 -2.28
N ARG A 385 -10.47 24.33 -3.52
CA ARG A 385 -9.72 23.86 -4.70
C ARG A 385 -8.42 24.67 -4.92
N ALA A 386 -8.47 25.97 -4.79
CA ALA A 386 -7.28 26.82 -4.91
C ALA A 386 -6.23 26.44 -3.85
N ASN A 387 -6.66 26.23 -2.61
CA ASN A 387 -5.80 25.78 -1.51
C ASN A 387 -5.27 24.36 -1.71
N ALA A 388 -6.11 23.42 -2.19
CA ALA A 388 -5.69 22.06 -2.52
C ALA A 388 -4.63 22.06 -3.64
N ALA A 389 -4.79 22.92 -4.65
CA ALA A 389 -3.79 23.09 -5.71
C ALA A 389 -2.49 23.72 -5.18
N ALA A 390 -2.53 24.58 -4.15
CA ALA A 390 -1.33 25.09 -3.47
C ALA A 390 -0.61 23.97 -2.71
N LEU A 391 -1.35 23.20 -1.91
CA LEU A 391 -0.81 22.05 -1.17
C LEU A 391 -0.22 20.98 -2.13
N ALA A 392 -0.84 20.77 -3.30
CA ALA A 392 -0.32 19.84 -4.31
C ALA A 392 1.07 20.21 -4.82
N ARG A 393 1.43 21.51 -4.85
CA ARG A 393 2.78 21.96 -5.24
C ARG A 393 3.83 21.67 -4.16
N GLU A 394 3.43 21.50 -2.91
CA GLU A 394 4.32 21.19 -1.79
C GLU A 394 4.48 19.67 -1.60
N LEU A 395 3.37 18.94 -1.72
CA LEU A 395 3.34 17.47 -1.57
C LEU A 395 3.61 16.77 -2.90
N ARG A 396 4.83 16.91 -3.42
CA ARG A 396 5.25 16.36 -4.72
C ARG A 396 6.25 15.23 -4.54
N TRP A 397 6.16 14.25 -5.44
CA TRP A 397 7.11 13.15 -5.46
C TRP A 397 8.56 13.61 -5.67
N GLU A 398 8.80 14.69 -6.43
CA GLU A 398 10.14 15.21 -6.65
C GLU A 398 10.89 15.53 -5.35
N THR A 399 10.19 16.07 -4.35
CA THR A 399 10.76 16.36 -3.03
C THR A 399 11.14 15.08 -2.32
N GLU A 400 10.24 14.10 -2.31
CA GLU A 400 10.47 12.78 -1.69
C GLU A 400 11.54 11.99 -2.45
N ALA A 401 11.53 12.06 -3.78
CA ALA A 401 12.56 11.43 -4.62
C ALA A 401 13.95 12.02 -4.37
N ALA A 402 14.07 13.33 -4.08
CA ALA A 402 15.35 13.93 -3.72
C ALA A 402 15.89 13.36 -2.39
N ARG A 403 15.03 13.21 -1.37
CA ARG A 403 15.38 12.56 -0.10
C ARG A 403 15.80 11.11 -0.31
N LEU A 404 15.00 10.37 -1.09
CA LEU A 404 15.29 8.98 -1.43
C LEU A 404 16.64 8.84 -2.16
N ARG A 405 16.95 9.69 -3.12
CA ARG A 405 18.26 9.69 -3.83
C ARG A 405 19.39 9.91 -2.86
N SER A 406 19.30 10.92 -1.99
CA SER A 406 20.34 11.18 -0.98
C SER A 406 20.57 9.97 -0.06
N LEU A 407 19.50 9.28 0.34
CA LEU A 407 19.60 8.04 1.13
C LEU A 407 20.28 6.93 0.32
N ILE A 408 19.87 6.71 -0.93
CA ILE A 408 20.45 5.69 -1.80
C ILE A 408 21.95 5.96 -2.00
N ASP A 409 22.32 7.20 -2.31
CA ASP A 409 23.72 7.59 -2.50
C ASP A 409 24.55 7.30 -1.23
N SER A 410 24.04 7.61 -0.05
CA SER A 410 24.70 7.31 1.22
C SER A 410 24.87 5.81 1.45
N VAL A 411 23.84 5.01 1.09
CA VAL A 411 23.88 3.54 1.22
C VAL A 411 24.88 2.91 0.25
N VAL A 412 24.92 3.39 -0.99
CA VAL A 412 25.81 2.87 -2.02
C VAL A 412 27.27 3.31 -1.77
N ALA A 413 27.50 4.56 -1.34
CA ALA A 413 28.83 5.07 -0.98
C ALA A 413 29.38 4.47 0.30
N GLY A 414 28.53 4.02 1.21
CA GLY A 414 28.90 3.42 2.49
C GLY A 414 29.65 2.08 2.31
N SER A 415 30.98 2.10 2.45
CA SER A 415 31.89 0.99 2.15
C SER A 415 31.92 -0.15 3.16
N THR A 416 31.01 -0.22 4.13
CA THR A 416 31.03 -1.28 5.14
C THR A 416 30.09 -2.42 4.72
N PRO A 417 30.61 -3.61 4.37
CA PRO A 417 29.76 -4.79 4.20
C PRO A 417 29.01 -5.06 5.50
N VAL A 418 27.73 -5.42 5.40
CA VAL A 418 27.00 -6.00 6.53
C VAL A 418 27.80 -7.23 6.97
N ALA A 419 28.49 -7.15 8.11
CA ALA A 419 29.12 -8.30 8.70
C ALA A 419 28.01 -9.29 9.04
N MET A 420 27.91 -10.37 8.28
CA MET A 420 27.14 -11.52 8.71
C MET A 420 27.87 -12.07 9.93
N ASP A 421 27.22 -12.00 11.08
CA ASP A 421 27.58 -12.88 12.19
C ASP A 421 27.30 -14.31 11.73
N THR A 422 28.34 -14.94 11.20
CA THR A 422 28.34 -16.35 10.78
C THR A 422 28.20 -17.32 11.95
N THR A 423 28.08 -16.79 13.19
CA THR A 423 27.78 -17.56 14.39
C THR A 423 26.28 -17.81 14.62
N ALA A 424 25.39 -17.28 13.80
CA ALA A 424 24.03 -17.82 13.72
C ALA A 424 24.16 -19.23 13.14
N ARG A 425 24.51 -20.17 14.03
CA ARG A 425 24.41 -21.61 13.82
C ARG A 425 23.24 -21.91 12.93
N GLU A 426 23.47 -22.71 11.90
CA GLU A 426 22.42 -23.47 11.22
C GLU A 426 21.40 -23.89 12.27
N LEU A 427 20.32 -23.12 12.40
CA LEU A 427 19.21 -23.49 13.25
C LEU A 427 18.71 -24.81 12.66
N SER A 428 19.10 -25.87 13.33
CA SER A 428 18.68 -27.24 13.07
C SER A 428 17.17 -27.26 12.89
N TRP A 429 16.75 -27.37 11.65
CA TRP A 429 15.35 -27.46 11.23
C TRP A 429 14.74 -28.83 11.52
N HIS A 430 15.44 -29.67 12.31
CA HIS A 430 15.00 -30.97 12.76
C HIS A 430 14.93 -30.97 14.28
N ARG A 431 13.74 -30.77 14.83
CA ARG A 431 13.18 -31.18 16.12
C ARG A 431 12.38 -30.06 16.77
N GLY A 432 11.05 -30.23 16.74
CA GLY A 432 10.05 -29.49 17.48
C GLY A 432 8.69 -29.56 16.80
#